data_fb5e4b6a42b4e9c14afff708c7a25eff
#
_entry.id   fb5e4b6a42b4e9c14afff708c7a25eff
#
_cell.length_a   1.000
_cell.length_b   1.000
_cell.length_c   1.000
_cell.angle_alpha   90.00
_cell.angle_beta   90.00
_cell.angle_gamma   90.00
#
_symmetry.space_group_name_H-M   'P 1'
#
loop_
_entity.id
_entity.type
_entity.pdbx_description
1 polymer ?
#
loop_
_entity_poly.entity_id
_entity_poly.type
_entity_poly.pdbx_seq_one_letter_code
_entity_poly.pdbx_strand_id
1 'polypeptide(L)'
;MERMIEVVAGVLTRPDGRVLACRRAPGRPAAGKWEFPGGKVEPGEPAAEPLLRELHEELGLDVIVGEPIDRSLTRVGNVDIDLATYRVAWAADGPTSSTDHDELRWVLPAELGSLGWAEPDLPTVRILSRAGATA
;
A
#
# COMPACT_ATOMS: atom_id res chain seq x y z
N MET A 1 20.39 2.54 -18.68
CA MET A 1 19.69 3.73 -18.17
C MET A 1 18.83 3.34 -16.99
N GLU A 2 18.96 4.04 -15.89
CA GLU A 2 18.16 3.76 -14.70
C GLU A 2 16.74 4.28 -14.85
N ARG A 3 15.79 3.52 -14.39
CA ARG A 3 14.38 3.92 -14.37
C ARG A 3 13.98 4.28 -12.95
N MET A 4 13.19 5.33 -12.82
CA MET A 4 12.53 5.66 -11.58
C MET A 4 11.02 5.61 -11.80
N ILE A 5 10.33 4.92 -10.92
CA ILE A 5 8.86 4.80 -10.95
C ILE A 5 8.32 5.42 -9.66
N GLU A 6 7.43 6.37 -9.80
CA GLU A 6 6.73 6.96 -8.66
C GLU A 6 5.44 6.20 -8.40
N VAL A 7 5.23 5.80 -7.16
CA VAL A 7 4.10 4.98 -6.73
C VAL A 7 3.49 5.59 -5.48
N VAL A 8 2.17 5.52 -5.36
CA VAL A 8 1.46 5.88 -4.15
C VAL A 8 0.67 4.70 -3.64
N ALA A 9 0.54 4.58 -2.32
CA ALA A 9 -0.24 3.51 -1.71
C ALA A 9 -1.00 4.04 -0.50
N GLY A 10 -2.12 3.38 -0.19
CA GLY A 10 -2.97 3.74 0.92
C GLY A 10 -2.88 2.73 2.05
N VAL A 11 -2.81 3.25 3.27
CA VAL A 11 -2.87 2.44 4.48
C VAL A 11 -4.27 2.57 5.06
N LEU A 12 -5.04 1.48 4.94
CA LEU A 12 -6.41 1.40 5.45
C LEU A 12 -6.33 0.76 6.83
N THR A 13 -6.85 1.45 7.85
CA THR A 13 -6.85 0.96 9.23
C THR A 13 -8.28 0.87 9.73
N ARG A 14 -8.67 -0.31 10.23
CA ARG A 14 -9.98 -0.54 10.82
C ARG A 14 -10.03 0.04 12.24
N PRO A 15 -11.26 0.23 12.81
CA PRO A 15 -11.39 0.69 14.19
C PRO A 15 -10.69 -0.20 15.22
N ASP A 16 -10.51 -1.50 14.92
CA ASP A 16 -9.78 -2.43 15.80
C ASP A 16 -8.27 -2.34 15.66
N GLY A 17 -7.77 -1.43 14.81
CA GLY A 17 -6.34 -1.21 14.61
C GLY A 17 -5.71 -2.04 13.51
N ARG A 18 -6.43 -3.00 12.94
CA ARG A 18 -5.88 -3.83 11.88
C ARG A 18 -5.72 -3.05 10.58
N VAL A 19 -4.67 -3.37 9.88
CA VAL A 19 -4.25 -2.71 8.63
C VAL A 19 -4.43 -3.67 7.47
N LEU A 20 -4.89 -3.16 6.32
CA LEU A 20 -5.08 -3.96 5.12
C LEU A 20 -3.76 -4.26 4.43
N ALA A 21 -3.45 -5.54 4.27
CA ALA A 21 -2.35 -6.04 3.46
C ALA A 21 -2.92 -6.79 2.27
N CYS A 22 -2.32 -6.61 1.10
CA CYS A 22 -2.79 -7.18 -0.17
C CYS A 22 -1.68 -8.03 -0.78
N ARG A 23 -1.98 -9.28 -1.17
CA ARG A 23 -0.99 -10.14 -1.81
C ARG A 23 -1.13 -10.07 -3.32
N ARG A 24 -0.03 -9.79 -4.00
CA ARG A 24 -0.03 -9.65 -5.45
C ARG A 24 -0.36 -10.97 -6.13
N ALA A 25 -1.27 -10.91 -7.09
CA ALA A 25 -1.77 -12.09 -7.81
C ALA A 25 -0.69 -12.72 -8.70
N PRO A 26 -0.82 -14.03 -9.02
CA PRO A 26 0.03 -14.67 -10.01
C PRO A 26 0.00 -13.93 -11.36
N GLY A 27 1.13 -13.85 -12.04
CA GLY A 27 1.24 -13.13 -13.31
C GLY A 27 1.57 -11.66 -13.17
N ARG A 28 1.55 -11.11 -11.97
CA ARG A 28 1.95 -9.74 -11.68
C ARG A 28 3.42 -9.70 -11.25
N PRO A 29 4.14 -8.58 -11.47
CA PRO A 29 5.48 -8.43 -10.88
C PRO A 29 5.42 -8.62 -9.37
N ALA A 30 6.44 -9.28 -8.79
CA ALA A 30 6.50 -9.60 -7.37
C ALA A 30 5.30 -10.44 -6.88
N ALA A 31 4.78 -11.34 -7.72
CA ALA A 31 3.67 -12.23 -7.36
C ALA A 31 3.95 -12.96 -6.04
N GLY A 32 2.92 -13.05 -5.18
CA GLY A 32 3.03 -13.69 -3.87
C GLY A 32 3.58 -12.78 -2.77
N LYS A 33 4.06 -11.59 -3.10
CA LYS A 33 4.49 -10.62 -2.10
C LYS A 33 3.31 -9.76 -1.65
N TRP A 34 3.40 -9.30 -0.40
CA TRP A 34 2.39 -8.44 0.18
C TRP A 34 2.74 -6.96 -0.06
N GLU A 35 1.73 -6.13 -0.19
CA GLU A 35 1.89 -4.69 -0.41
C GLU A 35 0.68 -3.93 0.13
N PHE A 36 0.82 -2.61 0.27
CA PHE A 36 -0.33 -1.74 0.46
C PHE A 36 -0.95 -1.44 -0.91
N PRO A 37 -2.28 -1.33 -0.99
CA PRO A 37 -2.94 -1.07 -2.28
C PRO A 37 -2.63 0.32 -2.81
N GLY A 38 -2.47 0.43 -4.12
CA GLY A 38 -2.15 1.69 -4.77
C GLY A 38 -1.72 1.50 -6.21
N GLY A 39 -0.99 2.43 -6.74
CA GLY A 39 -0.56 2.36 -8.14
C GLY A 39 0.44 3.43 -8.53
N LYS A 40 0.76 3.46 -9.81
CA LYS A 40 1.74 4.39 -10.37
C LYS A 40 1.18 5.79 -10.49
N VAL A 41 2.02 6.77 -10.24
CA VAL A 41 1.73 8.18 -10.47
C VAL A 41 2.21 8.53 -11.88
N GLU A 42 1.31 9.03 -12.71
CA GLU A 42 1.68 9.49 -14.05
C GLU A 42 2.34 10.88 -13.97
N PRO A 43 3.22 11.22 -14.92
CA PRO A 43 3.87 12.53 -14.91
C PRO A 43 2.86 13.66 -14.83
N GLY A 44 3.08 14.59 -13.89
CA GLY A 44 2.23 15.76 -13.71
C GLY A 44 0.97 15.53 -12.87
N GLU A 45 0.70 14.30 -12.43
CA GLU A 45 -0.44 14.04 -11.54
C GLU A 45 -0.09 14.40 -10.10
N PRO A 46 -1.00 15.07 -9.36
CA PRO A 46 -0.88 15.14 -7.91
C PRO A 46 -1.02 13.75 -7.30
N ALA A 47 -0.27 13.44 -6.26
CA ALA A 47 -0.22 12.09 -5.66
C ALA A 47 -1.58 11.56 -5.21
N ALA A 48 -2.49 12.42 -4.77
CA ALA A 48 -3.80 12.00 -4.28
C ALA A 48 -4.70 11.43 -5.38
N GLU A 49 -4.63 11.96 -6.61
CA GLU A 49 -5.51 11.53 -7.70
C GLU A 49 -5.31 10.06 -8.10
N PRO A 50 -4.07 9.61 -8.38
CA PRO A 50 -3.86 8.19 -8.70
C PRO A 50 -4.24 7.28 -7.53
N LEU A 51 -4.04 7.70 -6.29
CA LEU A 51 -4.43 6.90 -5.14
C LEU A 51 -5.94 6.71 -5.07
N LEU A 52 -6.72 7.80 -5.25
CA LEU A 52 -8.18 7.72 -5.30
C LEU A 52 -8.66 6.79 -6.41
N ARG A 53 -8.09 6.95 -7.61
CA ARG A 53 -8.45 6.15 -8.78
C ARG A 53 -8.14 4.66 -8.57
N GLU A 54 -6.93 4.35 -8.11
CA GLU A 54 -6.49 2.97 -7.95
C GLU A 54 -7.28 2.24 -6.87
N LEU A 55 -7.57 2.90 -5.74
CA LEU A 55 -8.37 2.26 -4.69
C LEU A 55 -9.82 2.05 -5.12
N HIS A 56 -10.37 2.95 -5.94
CA HIS A 56 -11.68 2.75 -6.53
C HIS A 56 -11.68 1.56 -7.50
N GLU A 57 -10.70 1.50 -8.40
CA GLU A 57 -10.61 0.44 -9.40
C GLU A 57 -10.32 -0.92 -8.79
N GLU A 58 -9.36 -0.99 -7.88
CA GLU A 58 -8.91 -2.26 -7.30
C GLU A 58 -9.86 -2.80 -6.23
N LEU A 59 -10.37 -1.93 -5.37
CA LEU A 59 -11.09 -2.33 -4.16
C LEU A 59 -12.56 -1.90 -4.15
N GLY A 60 -12.97 -1.10 -5.12
CA GLY A 60 -14.33 -0.57 -5.16
C GLY A 60 -14.63 0.45 -4.06
N LEU A 61 -13.59 1.09 -3.52
CA LEU A 61 -13.74 2.04 -2.42
C LEU A 61 -13.56 3.47 -2.87
N ASP A 62 -14.43 4.33 -2.35
CA ASP A 62 -14.24 5.78 -2.41
C ASP A 62 -13.58 6.19 -1.11
N VAL A 63 -12.40 6.77 -1.18
CA VAL A 63 -11.58 7.07 -0.02
C VAL A 63 -11.31 8.56 0.09
N ILE A 64 -10.93 8.97 1.30
CA ILE A 64 -10.39 10.30 1.58
C ILE A 64 -8.93 10.10 1.94
N VAL A 65 -8.03 10.73 1.19
CA VAL A 65 -6.59 10.67 1.44
C VAL A 65 -6.26 11.56 2.63
N GLY A 66 -5.65 10.96 3.63
CA GLY A 66 -5.26 11.63 4.86
C GLY A 66 -3.78 11.98 4.90
N GLU A 67 -3.19 11.87 6.09
CA GLU A 67 -1.81 12.26 6.32
C GLU A 67 -0.81 11.32 5.64
N PRO A 68 0.33 11.85 5.15
CA PRO A 68 1.41 11.01 4.68
C PRO A 68 2.03 10.23 5.84
N ILE A 69 2.44 9.00 5.57
CA ILE A 69 3.13 8.15 6.56
C ILE A 69 4.62 8.11 6.25
N ASP A 70 4.97 7.86 4.99
CA ASP A 70 6.36 7.73 4.57
C ASP A 70 6.51 8.01 3.08
N ARG A 71 7.72 8.37 2.70
CA ARG A 71 8.15 8.42 1.30
C ARG A 71 9.58 7.92 1.25
N SER A 72 9.82 6.88 0.47
CA SER A 72 11.13 6.25 0.41
C SER A 72 11.47 5.80 -1.00
N LEU A 73 12.76 5.72 -1.27
CA LEU A 73 13.31 5.24 -2.54
C LEU A 73 13.92 3.88 -2.30
N THR A 74 13.46 2.88 -3.05
CA THR A 74 13.96 1.51 -2.93
C THR A 74 14.38 1.01 -4.31
N ARG A 75 15.59 0.46 -4.41
CA ARG A 75 16.06 -0.12 -5.65
C ARG A 75 15.67 -1.58 -5.73
N VAL A 76 14.98 -1.93 -6.83
CA VAL A 76 14.56 -3.30 -7.11
C VAL A 76 15.09 -3.63 -8.51
N GLY A 77 16.12 -4.49 -8.59
CA GLY A 77 16.82 -4.72 -9.85
C GLY A 77 17.48 -3.45 -10.35
N ASN A 78 17.11 -3.00 -11.54
CA ASN A 78 17.61 -1.75 -12.13
C ASN A 78 16.58 -0.63 -12.11
N VAL A 79 15.55 -0.75 -11.26
CA VAL A 79 14.47 0.23 -11.14
C VAL A 79 14.48 0.82 -9.75
N ASP A 80 14.41 2.14 -9.66
CA ASP A 80 14.22 2.85 -8.40
C ASP A 80 12.73 3.10 -8.21
N ILE A 81 12.19 2.61 -7.10
CA ILE A 81 10.78 2.79 -6.73
C ILE A 81 10.68 3.89 -5.69
N ASP A 82 10.05 5.00 -6.05
CA ASP A 82 9.75 6.09 -5.13
C ASP A 82 8.32 5.90 -4.64
N LEU A 83 8.18 5.34 -3.43
CA LEU A 83 6.87 5.02 -2.86
C LEU A 83 6.50 6.02 -1.77
N ALA A 84 5.35 6.65 -1.95
CA ALA A 84 4.74 7.48 -0.91
C ALA A 84 3.49 6.78 -0.38
N THR A 85 3.38 6.66 0.94
CA THR A 85 2.23 6.04 1.59
C THR A 85 1.45 7.07 2.40
N TYR A 86 0.13 6.92 2.39
CA TYR A 86 -0.80 7.83 3.05
C TYR A 86 -1.83 7.05 3.84
N ARG A 87 -2.24 7.60 4.99
CA ARG A 87 -3.44 7.10 5.65
C ARG A 87 -4.64 7.45 4.81
N VAL A 88 -5.59 6.51 4.69
CA VAL A 88 -6.83 6.76 3.97
C VAL A 88 -8.02 6.35 4.83
N ALA A 89 -9.12 7.08 4.67
CA ALA A 89 -10.40 6.78 5.32
C ALA A 89 -11.43 6.40 4.26
N TRP A 90 -12.40 5.59 4.64
CA TRP A 90 -13.51 5.19 3.76
C TRP A 90 -14.80 5.11 4.58
N ALA A 91 -15.93 5.27 3.91
CA ALA A 91 -17.22 5.40 4.58
C ALA A 91 -18.07 4.13 4.60
N ALA A 92 -17.70 3.11 3.83
CA ALA A 92 -18.45 1.86 3.70
C ALA A 92 -17.74 0.73 4.41
N ASP A 93 -18.34 -0.47 4.38
CA ASP A 93 -17.66 -1.69 4.82
C ASP A 93 -16.39 -1.88 4.00
N GLY A 94 -15.36 -2.42 4.63
CA GLY A 94 -14.08 -2.59 3.98
C GLY A 94 -14.12 -3.53 2.79
N PRO A 95 -13.07 -3.54 1.97
CA PRO A 95 -13.02 -4.39 0.79
C PRO A 95 -12.94 -5.86 1.17
N THR A 96 -13.59 -6.70 0.38
CA THR A 96 -13.53 -8.15 0.54
C THR A 96 -12.79 -8.83 -0.61
N SER A 97 -12.56 -8.13 -1.70
CA SER A 97 -11.86 -8.66 -2.88
C SER A 97 -11.13 -7.54 -3.61
N SER A 98 -10.21 -7.95 -4.49
CA SER A 98 -9.43 -7.03 -5.30
C SER A 98 -9.22 -7.62 -6.69
N THR A 99 -9.10 -6.76 -7.71
CA THR A 99 -8.82 -7.19 -9.08
C THR A 99 -7.34 -7.54 -9.29
N ASP A 100 -6.43 -6.96 -8.51
CA ASP A 100 -4.99 -7.12 -8.69
C ASP A 100 -4.33 -8.03 -7.65
N HIS A 101 -5.11 -8.50 -6.67
CA HIS A 101 -4.60 -9.28 -5.54
C HIS A 101 -5.39 -10.58 -5.41
N ASP A 102 -4.71 -11.64 -4.97
CA ASP A 102 -5.34 -12.93 -4.76
C ASP A 102 -5.73 -13.16 -3.28
N GLU A 103 -5.27 -12.30 -2.38
CA GLU A 103 -5.66 -12.33 -0.98
C GLU A 103 -5.63 -10.92 -0.38
N LEU A 104 -6.64 -10.60 0.43
CA LEU A 104 -6.68 -9.41 1.27
C LEU A 104 -6.68 -9.88 2.72
N ARG A 105 -5.84 -9.28 3.56
CA ARG A 105 -5.74 -9.66 4.96
C ARG A 105 -5.67 -8.43 5.86
N TRP A 106 -6.46 -8.43 6.92
CA TRP A 106 -6.39 -7.39 7.95
C TRP A 106 -5.48 -7.88 9.07
N VAL A 107 -4.40 -7.13 9.32
CA VAL A 107 -3.29 -7.55 10.17
C VAL A 107 -3.03 -6.51 11.25
N LEU A 108 -2.83 -6.96 12.49
CA LEU A 108 -2.42 -6.05 13.57
C LEU A 108 -1.05 -5.46 13.25
N PRO A 109 -0.83 -4.17 13.56
CA PRO A 109 0.47 -3.54 13.28
C PRO A 109 1.67 -4.32 13.80
N ALA A 110 1.57 -4.88 15.00
CA ALA A 110 2.68 -5.66 15.58
C ALA A 110 2.96 -6.96 14.82
N GLU A 111 2.02 -7.44 14.01
CA GLU A 111 2.14 -8.69 13.26
C GLU A 111 2.48 -8.47 11.78
N LEU A 112 2.54 -7.22 11.32
CA LEU A 112 2.84 -6.90 9.92
C LEU A 112 4.16 -7.52 9.45
N GLY A 113 5.18 -7.51 10.30
CA GLY A 113 6.49 -8.05 9.96
C GLY A 113 6.53 -9.55 9.68
N SER A 114 5.46 -10.29 10.01
CA SER A 114 5.39 -11.73 9.75
C SER A 114 5.04 -12.05 8.29
N LEU A 115 4.59 -11.07 7.52
CA LEU A 115 4.26 -11.25 6.10
C LEU A 115 5.49 -11.00 5.22
N GLY A 116 5.52 -11.63 4.05
CA GLY A 116 6.58 -11.43 3.06
C GLY A 116 6.29 -10.22 2.18
N TRP A 117 6.65 -9.04 2.65
CA TRP A 117 6.39 -7.78 1.93
C TRP A 117 7.30 -7.57 0.73
N ALA A 118 6.78 -6.91 -0.28
CA ALA A 118 7.60 -6.34 -1.33
C ALA A 118 8.54 -5.29 -0.72
N GLU A 119 9.78 -5.23 -1.19
CA GLU A 119 10.80 -4.37 -0.58
C GLU A 119 10.39 -2.89 -0.43
N PRO A 120 9.76 -2.25 -1.45
CA PRO A 120 9.40 -0.84 -1.33
C PRO A 120 8.45 -0.54 -0.16
N ASP A 121 7.66 -1.51 0.28
CA ASP A 121 6.69 -1.33 1.35
C ASP A 121 7.29 -1.46 2.75
N LEU A 122 8.47 -2.03 2.88
CA LEU A 122 9.10 -2.31 4.17
C LEU A 122 9.30 -1.07 5.06
N PRO A 123 9.73 0.11 4.54
CA PRO A 123 9.85 1.29 5.39
C PRO A 123 8.54 1.66 6.09
N THR A 124 7.42 1.62 5.37
CA THR A 124 6.10 1.90 5.96
C THR A 124 5.70 0.83 6.96
N VAL A 125 5.95 -0.45 6.65
CA VAL A 125 5.71 -1.56 7.58
C VAL A 125 6.44 -1.35 8.90
N ARG A 126 7.70 -0.93 8.86
CA ARG A 126 8.49 -0.66 10.06
C ARG A 126 7.90 0.46 10.90
N ILE A 127 7.46 1.54 10.25
CA ILE A 127 6.83 2.67 10.95
C ILE A 127 5.55 2.21 11.66
N LEU A 128 4.68 1.50 10.97
CA LEU A 128 3.41 1.01 11.52
C LEU A 128 3.64 0.00 12.64
N SER A 129 4.61 -0.88 12.49
CA SER A 129 4.93 -1.90 13.49
C SER A 129 5.43 -1.27 14.79
N ARG A 130 6.26 -0.22 14.71
CA ARG A 130 6.76 0.49 15.88
C ARG A 130 5.64 1.20 16.61
N ALA A 131 4.75 1.87 15.89
CA ALA A 131 3.61 2.54 16.48
C ALA A 131 2.69 1.55 17.21
N GLY A 132 2.46 0.36 16.63
CA GLY A 132 1.68 -0.70 17.26
C GLY A 132 2.36 -1.28 18.51
N ALA A 133 3.68 -1.38 18.50
CA ALA A 133 4.43 -1.93 19.63
C ALA A 133 4.49 -0.97 20.82
N THR A 134 4.31 0.33 20.61
CA THR A 134 4.38 1.34 21.67
C THR A 134 3.00 1.73 22.22
N ALA A 135 1.94 1.21 21.64
CA ALA A 135 0.57 1.53 22.04
C ALA A 135 0.17 0.83 23.33
#